data_7f6dc30911db2341e9a850df1720f8c3
#
_entry.id   7f6dc30911db2341e9a850df1720f8c3
#
_cell.length_a   1.000
_cell.length_b   1.000
_cell.length_c   1.000
_cell.angle_alpha   90.00
_cell.angle_beta   90.00
_cell.angle_gamma   90.00
#
_symmetry.space_group_name_H-M   'P 1'
#
loop_
_entity.id
_entity.type
_entity.pdbx_description
1 polymer ?
#
loop_
_entity_poly.entity_id
_entity_poly.type
_entity_poly.pdbx_seq_one_letter_code
_entity_poly.pdbx_strand_id
1 'polypeptide(L)'
;MKATLFAVTAILTLSIVFAAPQSGSANLLFTTEWLSNHLQDKDLVVLHSNWTRSSYKKAHIPGARFLWINGLAKDTPDRSTELPSKEEAAAILHDLGINNDSKVVVYFEGSNMTMTTRMILTLTYLGMGDRVSLLDGGFDAWKAENRPVTSEIPKVTPGTYTPTLHPEVVTDADWVKEHLSDPNITIIDARAKRFYDGSSGGSSAGHVPHSVSIPFSSVADSTNRILDPAALRDVLAKAGVKPGSQLVTYCHVGQQATLVAFAARYIGYNVKVYDGSFEDWSDRGLPIENPAEKKTEQK
;
A
#
# COMPACT_ATOMS: atom_id res chain seq x y z
N MET A 1 -12.90 -57.75 -52.66
CA MET A 1 -13.24 -57.12 -51.38
C MET A 1 -12.17 -56.07 -51.07
N LYS A 2 -12.51 -54.75 -51.23
CA LYS A 2 -11.62 -53.63 -50.98
C LYS A 2 -12.00 -53.06 -49.59
N ALA A 3 -11.06 -53.13 -48.64
CA ALA A 3 -11.25 -52.51 -47.31
C ALA A 3 -10.80 -51.06 -47.35
N THR A 4 -11.73 -50.15 -47.05
CA THR A 4 -11.48 -48.71 -46.97
C THR A 4 -11.17 -48.37 -45.50
N LEU A 5 -9.95 -47.90 -45.26
CA LEU A 5 -9.47 -47.49 -43.95
C LEU A 5 -9.89 -45.99 -43.76
N PHE A 6 -10.74 -45.75 -42.76
CA PHE A 6 -11.06 -44.37 -42.33
C PHE A 6 -10.07 -43.94 -41.25
N ALA A 7 -9.27 -42.93 -41.54
CA ALA A 7 -8.42 -42.25 -40.56
C ALA A 7 -9.25 -41.19 -39.85
N VAL A 8 -9.43 -41.38 -38.52
CA VAL A 8 -10.05 -40.38 -37.65
C VAL A 8 -8.96 -39.45 -37.11
N THR A 9 -8.92 -38.22 -37.57
CA THR A 9 -8.03 -37.20 -37.10
C THR A 9 -8.67 -36.54 -35.86
N ALA A 10 -8.15 -36.80 -34.68
CA ALA A 10 -8.56 -36.14 -33.44
C ALA A 10 -7.92 -34.75 -33.37
N ILE A 11 -8.74 -33.73 -33.47
CA ILE A 11 -8.33 -32.31 -33.25
C ILE A 11 -8.36 -32.06 -31.75
N LEU A 12 -7.16 -31.97 -31.14
CA LEU A 12 -7.00 -31.54 -29.74
C LEU A 12 -7.18 -30.02 -29.70
N THR A 13 -8.34 -29.54 -29.27
CA THR A 13 -8.56 -28.12 -28.98
C THR A 13 -7.95 -27.80 -27.62
N LEU A 14 -6.81 -27.10 -27.64
CA LEU A 14 -6.18 -26.55 -26.43
C LEU A 14 -7.03 -25.36 -25.95
N SER A 15 -7.90 -25.58 -24.98
CA SER A 15 -8.65 -24.52 -24.33
C SER A 15 -7.71 -23.73 -23.44
N ILE A 16 -7.27 -22.55 -23.89
CA ILE A 16 -6.59 -21.56 -23.04
C ILE A 16 -7.64 -21.02 -22.09
N VAL A 17 -7.62 -21.49 -20.86
CA VAL A 17 -8.40 -20.91 -19.77
C VAL A 17 -7.75 -19.58 -19.42
N PHE A 18 -8.25 -18.49 -19.97
CA PHE A 18 -7.98 -17.17 -19.44
C PHE A 18 -8.58 -17.13 -18.04
N ALA A 19 -7.72 -17.13 -17.00
CA ALA A 19 -8.17 -16.80 -15.66
C ALA A 19 -8.84 -15.41 -15.73
N ALA A 20 -10.11 -15.35 -15.37
CA ALA A 20 -10.82 -14.07 -15.24
C ALA A 20 -10.02 -13.18 -14.30
N PRO A 21 -9.88 -11.86 -14.58
CA PRO A 21 -9.23 -10.95 -13.67
C PRO A 21 -9.97 -11.05 -12.33
N GLN A 22 -9.25 -11.45 -11.28
CA GLN A 22 -9.81 -11.43 -9.94
C GLN A 22 -10.29 -10.01 -9.68
N SER A 23 -11.56 -9.83 -9.38
CA SER A 23 -12.13 -8.57 -8.91
C SER A 23 -11.26 -8.10 -7.75
N GLY A 24 -10.64 -6.92 -7.88
CA GLY A 24 -9.86 -6.32 -6.81
C GLY A 24 -10.65 -6.41 -5.51
N SER A 25 -9.97 -6.58 -4.37
CA SER A 25 -10.68 -6.80 -3.11
C SER A 25 -11.58 -5.58 -2.84
N ALA A 26 -12.88 -5.79 -3.01
CA ALA A 26 -13.92 -4.75 -3.00
C ALA A 26 -13.98 -3.94 -1.69
N ASN A 27 -13.19 -4.34 -0.69
CA ASN A 27 -13.20 -3.79 0.65
C ASN A 27 -11.98 -2.92 0.99
N LEU A 28 -11.04 -2.68 0.06
CA LEU A 28 -9.85 -1.88 0.38
C LEU A 28 -10.05 -0.37 0.20
N LEU A 29 -10.92 0.05 -0.69
CA LEU A 29 -11.14 1.45 -1.04
C LEU A 29 -12.62 1.78 -0.99
N PHE A 30 -13.02 2.72 -0.14
CA PHE A 30 -14.40 3.18 -0.03
C PHE A 30 -14.56 4.61 -0.49
N THR A 31 -15.69 4.90 -1.15
CA THR A 31 -16.07 6.25 -1.53
C THR A 31 -16.61 7.02 -0.32
N THR A 32 -16.59 8.35 -0.42
CA THR A 32 -17.23 9.25 0.55
C THR A 32 -18.73 9.00 0.69
N GLU A 33 -19.39 8.63 -0.41
CA GLU A 33 -20.81 8.26 -0.44
C GLU A 33 -21.07 6.98 0.37
N TRP A 34 -20.27 5.94 0.14
CA TRP A 34 -20.39 4.70 0.91
C TRP A 34 -20.22 5.00 2.40
N LEU A 35 -19.16 5.70 2.79
CA LEU A 35 -18.91 6.02 4.20
C LEU A 35 -20.05 6.84 4.81
N SER A 36 -20.58 7.82 4.09
CA SER A 36 -21.71 8.65 4.57
C SER A 36 -22.95 7.81 4.91
N ASN A 37 -23.20 6.77 4.12
CA ASN A 37 -24.36 5.88 4.32
C ASN A 37 -24.15 4.85 5.44
N HIS A 38 -22.89 4.62 5.88
CA HIS A 38 -22.53 3.59 6.86
C HIS A 38 -21.99 4.15 8.20
N LEU A 39 -22.00 5.48 8.41
CA LEU A 39 -21.48 6.08 9.65
C LEU A 39 -22.17 5.57 10.93
N GLN A 40 -23.35 4.99 10.83
CA GLN A 40 -24.11 4.46 11.96
C GLN A 40 -23.92 2.95 12.18
N ASP A 41 -23.11 2.29 11.35
CA ASP A 41 -22.85 0.85 11.49
C ASP A 41 -22.05 0.61 12.78
N LYS A 42 -22.52 -0.33 13.60
CA LYS A 42 -21.97 -0.56 14.95
C LYS A 42 -20.57 -1.15 14.94
N ASP A 43 -20.22 -1.86 13.88
CA ASP A 43 -18.91 -2.49 13.67
C ASP A 43 -17.93 -1.60 12.88
N LEU A 44 -18.38 -0.41 12.43
CA LEU A 44 -17.53 0.52 11.69
C LEU A 44 -16.76 1.46 12.64
N VAL A 45 -15.46 1.52 12.45
CA VAL A 45 -14.56 2.46 13.11
C VAL A 45 -13.92 3.36 12.05
N VAL A 46 -14.17 4.66 12.14
CA VAL A 46 -13.58 5.66 11.24
C VAL A 46 -12.37 6.31 11.92
N LEU A 47 -11.21 6.32 11.26
CA LEU A 47 -9.97 6.85 11.81
C LEU A 47 -9.44 8.03 10.98
N HIS A 48 -9.26 9.17 11.63
CA HIS A 48 -8.52 10.31 11.07
C HIS A 48 -7.03 10.14 11.37
N SER A 49 -6.23 9.75 10.39
CA SER A 49 -4.79 9.64 10.56
C SER A 49 -4.10 10.99 10.30
N ASN A 50 -3.37 11.49 11.29
CA ASN A 50 -2.59 12.72 11.15
C ASN A 50 -1.44 12.77 12.18
N TRP A 51 -0.47 13.66 11.93
CA TRP A 51 0.64 13.94 12.84
C TRP A 51 0.21 14.70 14.08
N THR A 52 -0.78 15.57 13.96
CA THR A 52 -1.26 16.43 15.04
C THR A 52 -2.78 16.39 15.17
N ARG A 53 -3.29 16.63 16.38
CA ARG A 53 -4.73 16.71 16.64
C ARG A 53 -5.35 18.06 16.27
N SER A 54 -4.57 19.03 15.78
CA SER A 54 -5.07 20.40 15.63
C SER A 54 -6.17 20.51 14.56
N SER A 55 -6.01 19.90 13.40
CA SER A 55 -7.03 19.88 12.35
C SER A 55 -8.24 19.04 12.74
N TYR A 56 -8.01 17.85 13.31
CA TYR A 56 -9.07 16.98 13.82
C TYR A 56 -9.98 17.69 14.83
N LYS A 57 -9.40 18.46 15.78
CA LYS A 57 -10.19 19.25 16.75
C LYS A 57 -11.01 20.37 16.11
N LYS A 58 -10.59 20.89 14.95
CA LYS A 58 -11.34 21.92 14.23
C LYS A 58 -12.50 21.32 13.45
N ALA A 59 -12.23 20.26 12.70
CA ALA A 59 -13.24 19.57 11.90
C ALA A 59 -12.77 18.15 11.55
N HIS A 60 -13.69 17.19 11.63
CA HIS A 60 -13.49 15.80 11.22
C HIS A 60 -14.82 15.17 10.80
N ILE A 61 -14.78 13.99 10.20
CA ILE A 61 -15.97 13.20 9.84
C ILE A 61 -16.68 12.78 11.14
N PRO A 62 -18.03 12.94 11.25
CA PRO A 62 -18.75 12.58 12.46
C PRO A 62 -18.45 11.16 12.95
N GLY A 63 -18.16 11.02 14.24
CA GLY A 63 -17.80 9.74 14.86
C GLY A 63 -16.35 9.27 14.61
N ALA A 64 -15.58 9.95 13.76
CA ALA A 64 -14.19 9.58 13.54
C ALA A 64 -13.34 9.75 14.79
N ARG A 65 -12.39 8.83 14.99
CA ARG A 65 -11.42 8.81 16.10
C ARG A 65 -10.05 9.22 15.57
N PHE A 66 -9.28 9.90 16.38
CA PHE A 66 -7.96 10.37 15.96
C PHE A 66 -6.92 9.26 16.07
N LEU A 67 -6.31 8.90 14.95
CA LEU A 67 -5.16 8.00 14.89
C LEU A 67 -3.88 8.85 14.77
N TRP A 68 -3.06 8.84 15.81
CA TRP A 68 -1.75 9.47 15.77
C TRP A 68 -0.77 8.60 14.98
N ILE A 69 -0.21 9.16 13.91
CA ILE A 69 0.68 8.43 12.98
C ILE A 69 1.87 7.79 13.73
N ASN A 70 2.59 8.56 14.57
CA ASN A 70 3.72 8.04 15.33
C ASN A 70 3.37 6.91 16.33
N GLY A 71 2.09 6.67 16.60
CA GLY A 71 1.67 5.54 17.42
C GLY A 71 1.84 4.19 16.72
N LEU A 72 1.63 4.15 15.40
CA LEU A 72 1.69 2.93 14.61
C LEU A 72 2.79 2.93 13.53
N ALA A 73 3.56 4.01 13.41
CA ALA A 73 4.76 4.12 12.56
C ALA A 73 5.76 5.01 13.31
N LYS A 74 6.65 4.37 14.06
CA LYS A 74 7.56 5.05 14.97
C LYS A 74 8.83 5.48 14.27
N ASP A 75 9.34 6.67 14.62
CA ASP A 75 10.73 7.00 14.36
C ASP A 75 11.57 6.52 15.55
N THR A 76 12.63 5.80 15.25
CA THR A 76 13.69 5.41 16.20
C THR A 76 14.96 6.22 15.88
N PRO A 77 15.98 6.21 16.74
CA PRO A 77 17.25 6.88 16.45
C PRO A 77 17.90 6.42 15.14
N ASP A 78 17.67 5.18 14.74
CA ASP A 78 18.34 4.55 13.62
C ASP A 78 17.46 4.44 12.37
N ARG A 79 16.12 4.53 12.52
CA ARG A 79 15.16 4.32 11.42
C ARG A 79 13.87 5.09 11.59
N SER A 80 13.29 5.47 10.48
CA SER A 80 11.96 6.11 10.43
C SER A 80 10.87 5.08 10.14
N THR A 81 9.67 5.36 10.63
CA THR A 81 8.42 4.63 10.34
C THR A 81 8.40 3.14 10.71
N GLU A 82 9.15 2.73 11.74
CA GLU A 82 9.20 1.34 12.21
C GLU A 82 7.83 0.83 12.65
N LEU A 83 7.61 -0.48 12.44
CA LEU A 83 6.40 -1.16 12.92
C LEU A 83 6.40 -1.23 14.46
N PRO A 84 5.25 -1.02 15.11
CA PRO A 84 5.14 -1.12 16.58
C PRO A 84 5.26 -2.58 17.04
N SER A 85 5.63 -2.79 18.30
CA SER A 85 5.45 -4.10 18.92
C SER A 85 3.97 -4.45 19.03
N LYS A 86 3.68 -5.75 19.20
CA LYS A 86 2.31 -6.25 19.36
C LYS A 86 1.60 -5.59 20.56
N GLU A 87 2.32 -5.43 21.66
CA GLU A 87 1.81 -4.88 22.93
C GLU A 87 1.49 -3.38 22.79
N GLU A 88 2.38 -2.62 22.17
CA GLU A 88 2.15 -1.20 21.90
C GLU A 88 0.96 -0.99 20.97
N ALA A 89 0.87 -1.79 19.91
CA ALA A 89 -0.24 -1.74 19.00
C ALA A 89 -1.56 -2.12 19.68
N ALA A 90 -1.58 -3.17 20.51
CA ALA A 90 -2.76 -3.59 21.25
C ALA A 90 -3.32 -2.46 22.14
N ALA A 91 -2.45 -1.72 22.84
CA ALA A 91 -2.87 -0.60 23.68
C ALA A 91 -3.52 0.53 22.84
N ILE A 92 -2.94 0.86 21.68
CA ILE A 92 -3.47 1.90 20.79
C ILE A 92 -4.83 1.48 20.21
N LEU A 93 -4.95 0.22 19.76
CA LEU A 93 -6.19 -0.29 19.17
C LEU A 93 -7.30 -0.42 20.21
N HIS A 94 -6.95 -0.80 21.45
CA HIS A 94 -7.86 -0.77 22.61
C HIS A 94 -8.41 0.66 22.85
N ASP A 95 -7.54 1.68 22.92
CA ASP A 95 -7.95 3.07 23.15
C ASP A 95 -8.77 3.65 21.97
N LEU A 96 -8.50 3.16 20.76
CA LEU A 96 -9.30 3.47 19.59
C LEU A 96 -10.65 2.70 19.55
N GLY A 97 -10.93 1.83 20.53
CA GLY A 97 -12.18 1.08 20.60
C GLY A 97 -12.35 0.06 19.48
N ILE A 98 -11.27 -0.52 18.99
CA ILE A 98 -11.30 -1.53 17.93
C ILE A 98 -11.53 -2.91 18.53
N ASN A 99 -12.46 -3.66 17.98
CA ASN A 99 -12.80 -5.04 18.35
C ASN A 99 -12.39 -6.03 17.25
N ASN A 100 -12.47 -7.33 17.55
CA ASN A 100 -12.10 -8.37 16.58
C ASN A 100 -13.00 -8.43 15.33
N ASP A 101 -14.20 -7.88 15.40
CA ASP A 101 -15.17 -7.78 14.30
C ASP A 101 -15.21 -6.40 13.63
N SER A 102 -14.45 -5.43 14.14
CA SER A 102 -14.45 -4.06 13.61
C SER A 102 -13.97 -4.01 12.16
N LYS A 103 -14.70 -3.24 11.36
CA LYS A 103 -14.29 -2.73 10.06
C LYS A 103 -13.70 -1.34 10.26
N VAL A 104 -12.55 -1.06 9.69
CA VAL A 104 -11.83 0.20 9.90
C VAL A 104 -11.71 0.94 8.58
N VAL A 105 -12.18 2.18 8.53
CA VAL A 105 -11.92 3.11 7.42
C VAL A 105 -10.96 4.18 7.92
N VAL A 106 -9.78 4.25 7.28
CA VAL A 106 -8.79 5.27 7.61
C VAL A 106 -8.83 6.36 6.56
N TYR A 107 -8.81 7.61 6.97
CA TYR A 107 -8.72 8.74 6.05
C TYR A 107 -7.62 9.72 6.43
N PHE A 108 -7.14 10.43 5.41
CA PHE A 108 -6.12 11.47 5.48
C PHE A 108 -6.71 12.85 5.25
N GLU A 109 -5.91 13.87 5.51
CA GLU A 109 -6.15 15.26 5.16
C GLU A 109 -4.91 15.81 4.42
N GLY A 110 -5.14 16.57 3.36
CA GLY A 110 -4.07 17.15 2.54
C GLY A 110 -3.16 16.08 1.91
N SER A 111 -1.85 16.24 2.05
CA SER A 111 -0.83 15.37 1.42
C SER A 111 -0.49 14.10 2.22
N ASN A 112 -1.24 13.76 3.27
CA ASN A 112 -0.89 12.66 4.18
C ASN A 112 -1.26 11.24 3.66
N MET A 113 -1.65 11.08 2.38
CA MET A 113 -2.10 9.79 1.84
C MET A 113 -1.07 8.67 2.01
N THR A 114 0.21 8.93 1.75
CA THR A 114 1.28 7.92 1.90
C THR A 114 1.46 7.46 3.35
N MET A 115 1.31 8.37 4.32
CA MET A 115 1.33 8.00 5.73
C MET A 115 0.07 7.23 6.14
N THR A 116 -1.07 7.56 5.56
CA THR A 116 -2.31 6.80 5.81
C THR A 116 -2.23 5.38 5.24
N THR A 117 -1.65 5.20 4.06
CA THR A 117 -1.39 3.84 3.55
C THR A 117 -0.33 3.10 4.37
N ARG A 118 0.63 3.81 5.00
CA ARG A 118 1.52 3.22 6.01
C ARG A 118 0.73 2.72 7.23
N MET A 119 -0.24 3.49 7.74
CA MET A 119 -1.13 3.04 8.81
C MET A 119 -1.92 1.79 8.40
N ILE A 120 -2.43 1.76 7.17
CA ILE A 120 -3.15 0.59 6.63
C ILE A 120 -2.23 -0.63 6.54
N LEU A 121 -0.97 -0.47 6.09
CA LEU A 121 0.03 -1.56 6.13
C LEU A 121 0.23 -2.07 7.55
N THR A 122 0.44 -1.17 8.52
CA THR A 122 0.62 -1.56 9.93
C THR A 122 -0.60 -2.30 10.47
N LEU A 123 -1.81 -1.82 10.21
CA LEU A 123 -3.04 -2.50 10.63
C LEU A 123 -3.20 -3.86 9.92
N THR A 124 -2.78 -3.98 8.66
CA THR A 124 -2.74 -5.27 7.95
C THR A 124 -1.73 -6.21 8.58
N TYR A 125 -0.53 -5.73 8.90
CA TYR A 125 0.50 -6.49 9.63
C TYR A 125 0.02 -6.98 11.00
N LEU A 126 -0.82 -6.19 11.68
CA LEU A 126 -1.43 -6.53 12.96
C LEU A 126 -2.66 -7.46 12.83
N GLY A 127 -2.97 -7.95 11.63
CA GLY A 127 -4.00 -8.97 11.40
C GLY A 127 -5.37 -8.43 11.02
N MET A 128 -5.49 -7.14 10.71
CA MET A 128 -6.78 -6.60 10.27
C MET A 128 -7.09 -6.92 8.80
N GLY A 129 -6.06 -7.14 7.96
CA GLY A 129 -6.20 -7.64 6.59
C GLY A 129 -7.22 -6.87 5.76
N ASP A 130 -8.27 -7.56 5.31
CA ASP A 130 -9.34 -7.00 4.46
C ASP A 130 -10.39 -6.17 5.24
N ARG A 131 -10.21 -6.02 6.55
CA ARG A 131 -11.09 -5.21 7.40
C ARG A 131 -10.61 -3.78 7.58
N VAL A 132 -9.48 -3.41 6.96
CA VAL A 132 -8.97 -2.04 6.94
C VAL A 132 -8.98 -1.47 5.53
N SER A 133 -9.54 -0.27 5.37
CA SER A 133 -9.79 0.37 4.08
C SER A 133 -9.34 1.82 4.09
N LEU A 134 -9.04 2.36 2.91
CA LEU A 134 -8.79 3.78 2.68
C LEU A 134 -10.09 4.47 2.26
N LEU A 135 -10.35 5.68 2.79
CA LEU A 135 -11.35 6.58 2.22
C LEU A 135 -10.75 7.30 1.00
N ASP A 136 -11.30 7.06 -0.17
CA ASP A 136 -10.82 7.62 -1.43
C ASP A 136 -10.96 9.15 -1.47
N GLY A 137 -9.86 9.85 -1.76
CA GLY A 137 -9.77 11.32 -1.73
C GLY A 137 -9.78 11.93 -0.31
N GLY A 138 -9.87 11.12 0.75
CA GLY A 138 -9.74 11.53 2.14
C GLY A 138 -10.73 12.59 2.60
N PHE A 139 -10.29 13.41 3.58
CA PHE A 139 -11.14 14.47 4.15
C PHE A 139 -11.42 15.63 3.17
N ASP A 140 -10.50 15.87 2.24
CA ASP A 140 -10.68 16.95 1.28
C ASP A 140 -11.79 16.63 0.29
N ALA A 141 -11.90 15.39 -0.20
CA ALA A 141 -13.03 14.94 -1.01
C ALA A 141 -14.35 14.98 -0.21
N TRP A 142 -14.34 14.55 1.05
CA TRP A 142 -15.51 14.63 1.94
C TRP A 142 -16.05 16.06 2.06
N LYS A 143 -15.17 17.04 2.28
CA LYS A 143 -15.52 18.46 2.37
C LYS A 143 -16.00 19.02 1.03
N ALA A 144 -15.32 18.68 -0.07
CA ALA A 144 -15.66 19.18 -1.40
C ALA A 144 -17.07 18.73 -1.85
N GLU A 145 -17.53 17.57 -1.34
CA GLU A 145 -18.89 17.07 -1.57
C GLU A 145 -19.91 17.62 -0.56
N ASN A 146 -19.54 18.64 0.25
CA ASN A 146 -20.38 19.29 1.25
C ASN A 146 -20.99 18.30 2.28
N ARG A 147 -20.28 17.22 2.60
CA ARG A 147 -20.73 16.23 3.59
C ARG A 147 -20.55 16.76 5.01
N PRO A 148 -21.34 16.26 5.98
CA PRO A 148 -21.30 16.74 7.37
C PRO A 148 -19.93 16.63 8.01
N VAL A 149 -19.52 17.65 8.74
CA VAL A 149 -18.31 17.66 9.57
C VAL A 149 -18.66 18.09 10.99
N THR A 150 -17.85 17.69 11.97
CA THR A 150 -18.02 18.06 13.37
C THR A 150 -16.68 18.36 14.03
N SER A 151 -16.72 19.11 15.14
CA SER A 151 -15.61 19.23 16.09
C SER A 151 -15.86 18.44 17.38
N GLU A 152 -16.98 17.73 17.48
CA GLU A 152 -17.35 16.94 18.65
C GLU A 152 -16.51 15.67 18.71
N ILE A 153 -15.67 15.53 19.75
CA ILE A 153 -14.82 14.36 19.95
C ILE A 153 -15.68 13.21 20.51
N PRO A 154 -15.78 12.09 19.80
CA PRO A 154 -16.63 10.98 20.24
C PRO A 154 -16.12 10.37 21.55
N LYS A 155 -17.04 9.95 22.42
CA LYS A 155 -16.71 9.08 23.56
C LYS A 155 -16.44 7.68 23.04
N VAL A 156 -15.22 7.18 23.24
CA VAL A 156 -14.81 5.85 22.80
C VAL A 156 -14.89 4.89 23.98
N THR A 157 -15.62 3.80 23.81
CA THR A 157 -15.50 2.64 24.70
C THR A 157 -14.27 1.85 24.28
N PRO A 158 -13.38 1.49 25.22
CA PRO A 158 -12.22 0.68 24.91
C PRO A 158 -12.57 -0.62 24.18
N GLY A 159 -11.76 -0.97 23.18
CA GLY A 159 -11.97 -2.16 22.37
C GLY A 159 -11.28 -3.41 22.95
N THR A 160 -11.48 -4.52 22.26
CA THR A 160 -10.98 -5.84 22.70
C THR A 160 -10.13 -6.53 21.64
N TYR A 161 -9.67 -5.79 20.60
CA TYR A 161 -8.88 -6.37 19.53
C TYR A 161 -7.57 -6.95 20.04
N THR A 162 -7.31 -8.19 19.63
CA THR A 162 -6.05 -8.89 19.92
C THR A 162 -5.25 -9.02 18.63
N PRO A 163 -4.14 -8.28 18.46
CA PRO A 163 -3.32 -8.36 17.26
C PRO A 163 -2.77 -9.77 17.01
N THR A 164 -2.84 -10.21 15.77
CA THR A 164 -2.13 -11.38 15.24
C THR A 164 -1.17 -10.88 14.17
N LEU A 165 0.14 -11.13 14.34
CA LEU A 165 1.12 -10.61 13.41
C LEU A 165 1.10 -11.37 12.08
N HIS A 166 1.15 -10.64 10.99
CA HIS A 166 1.24 -11.11 9.61
C HIS A 166 2.55 -10.62 8.96
N PRO A 167 3.72 -11.21 9.35
CA PRO A 167 5.02 -10.76 8.85
C PRO A 167 5.18 -10.95 7.34
N GLU A 168 4.35 -11.77 6.71
CA GLU A 168 4.37 -12.01 5.26
C GLU A 168 4.02 -10.77 4.41
N VAL A 169 3.42 -9.72 5.00
CA VAL A 169 3.10 -8.48 4.27
C VAL A 169 4.29 -7.52 4.12
N VAL A 170 5.36 -7.78 4.87
CA VAL A 170 6.62 -7.04 4.80
C VAL A 170 7.77 -7.97 4.43
N THR A 171 8.92 -7.40 4.12
CA THR A 171 10.16 -8.14 3.89
C THR A 171 11.37 -7.26 4.24
N ASP A 172 12.57 -7.85 4.22
CA ASP A 172 13.85 -7.21 4.56
C ASP A 172 14.84 -7.23 3.40
N ALA A 173 16.03 -6.63 3.62
CA ALA A 173 17.09 -6.54 2.64
C ALA A 173 17.64 -7.90 2.21
N ASP A 174 17.76 -8.86 3.14
CA ASP A 174 18.33 -10.18 2.86
C ASP A 174 17.39 -10.95 1.93
N TRP A 175 16.11 -10.93 2.22
CA TRP A 175 15.10 -11.53 1.35
C TRP A 175 15.09 -10.87 -0.04
N VAL A 176 15.11 -9.53 -0.13
CA VAL A 176 15.16 -8.81 -1.43
C VAL A 176 16.40 -9.20 -2.21
N LYS A 177 17.58 -9.25 -1.55
CA LYS A 177 18.86 -9.62 -2.17
C LYS A 177 18.82 -11.04 -2.75
N GLU A 178 18.24 -11.99 -2.04
CA GLU A 178 18.11 -13.38 -2.49
C GLU A 178 17.20 -13.53 -3.72
N HIS A 179 16.25 -12.60 -3.90
CA HIS A 179 15.23 -12.67 -4.96
C HIS A 179 15.42 -11.66 -6.10
N LEU A 180 16.56 -10.96 -6.17
CA LEU A 180 16.83 -9.97 -7.22
C LEU A 180 16.64 -10.50 -8.65
N SER A 181 16.94 -11.77 -8.88
CA SER A 181 16.89 -12.41 -10.22
C SER A 181 15.73 -13.38 -10.39
N ASP A 182 14.77 -13.42 -9.44
CA ASP A 182 13.59 -14.30 -9.58
C ASP A 182 12.62 -13.74 -10.63
N PRO A 183 12.35 -14.44 -11.74
CA PRO A 183 11.49 -13.96 -12.81
C PRO A 183 10.02 -13.83 -12.42
N ASN A 184 9.61 -14.38 -11.27
CA ASN A 184 8.24 -14.29 -10.74
C ASN A 184 8.04 -13.13 -9.76
N ILE A 185 9.12 -12.43 -9.41
CA ILE A 185 9.09 -11.29 -8.48
C ILE A 185 9.43 -10.02 -9.25
N THR A 186 8.69 -8.95 -8.98
CA THR A 186 9.02 -7.62 -9.48
C THR A 186 9.26 -6.70 -8.29
N ILE A 187 10.48 -6.17 -8.21
CA ILE A 187 10.88 -5.17 -7.20
C ILE A 187 10.57 -3.80 -7.77
N ILE A 188 9.87 -2.95 -7.02
CA ILE A 188 9.37 -1.65 -7.46
C ILE A 188 9.94 -0.54 -6.59
N ASP A 189 10.64 0.39 -7.20
CA ASP A 189 11.04 1.66 -6.58
C ASP A 189 9.90 2.67 -6.68
N ALA A 190 9.32 3.01 -5.53
CA ALA A 190 8.21 3.96 -5.43
C ALA A 190 8.67 5.42 -5.28
N ARG A 191 9.96 5.70 -5.25
CA ARG A 191 10.51 7.07 -5.17
C ARG A 191 10.27 7.83 -6.47
N ALA A 192 10.43 9.16 -6.41
CA ALA A 192 10.43 9.95 -7.64
C ALA A 192 11.55 9.49 -8.59
N LYS A 193 11.25 9.44 -9.89
CA LYS A 193 12.14 8.90 -10.93
C LYS A 193 13.58 9.44 -10.92
N ARG A 194 13.78 10.72 -10.50
CA ARG A 194 15.10 11.33 -10.38
C ARG A 194 16.05 10.62 -9.40
N PHE A 195 15.51 9.95 -8.38
CA PHE A 195 16.30 9.13 -7.45
C PHE A 195 16.68 7.81 -8.11
N TYR A 196 15.69 7.15 -8.73
CA TYR A 196 15.87 5.88 -9.43
C TYR A 196 16.95 5.96 -10.54
N ASP A 197 16.91 6.97 -11.40
CA ASP A 197 17.86 7.14 -12.51
C ASP A 197 19.17 7.83 -12.09
N GLY A 198 19.32 8.19 -10.81
CA GLY A 198 20.53 8.79 -10.26
C GLY A 198 20.75 10.25 -10.65
N SER A 199 19.79 10.90 -11.35
CA SER A 199 19.94 12.32 -11.76
C SER A 199 19.82 13.30 -10.58
N SER A 200 19.42 12.82 -9.42
CA SER A 200 19.29 13.58 -8.17
C SER A 200 19.38 12.62 -6.97
N GLY A 201 19.81 13.13 -5.82
CA GLY A 201 19.68 12.39 -4.57
C GLY A 201 20.98 12.15 -3.78
N GLY A 202 22.17 12.50 -4.29
CA GLY A 202 23.43 12.25 -3.55
C GLY A 202 23.55 10.78 -3.11
N SER A 203 23.63 10.52 -1.80
CA SER A 203 23.70 9.16 -1.25
C SER A 203 22.45 8.30 -1.52
N SER A 204 21.33 8.91 -1.89
CA SER A 204 20.10 8.21 -2.29
C SER A 204 19.96 8.04 -3.81
N ALA A 205 20.99 8.35 -4.60
CA ALA A 205 20.99 8.20 -6.06
C ALA A 205 21.14 6.73 -6.48
N GLY A 206 20.41 6.35 -7.55
CA GLY A 206 20.38 4.96 -8.02
C GLY A 206 19.27 4.15 -7.40
N HIS A 207 19.25 2.84 -7.68
CA HIS A 207 18.15 1.93 -7.28
C HIS A 207 18.65 0.52 -6.94
N VAL A 208 17.83 -0.25 -6.27
CA VAL A 208 18.07 -1.68 -6.03
C VAL A 208 18.15 -2.39 -7.39
N PRO A 209 19.20 -3.20 -7.66
CA PRO A 209 19.37 -3.87 -8.94
C PRO A 209 18.11 -4.60 -9.41
N HIS A 210 17.87 -4.56 -10.72
CA HIS A 210 16.72 -5.19 -11.40
C HIS A 210 15.34 -4.64 -10.98
N SER A 211 15.27 -3.60 -10.12
CA SER A 211 13.98 -2.98 -9.81
C SER A 211 13.45 -2.14 -10.98
N VAL A 212 12.14 -1.90 -10.99
CA VAL A 212 11.45 -1.03 -11.93
C VAL A 212 10.95 0.23 -11.21
N SER A 213 10.87 1.37 -11.92
CA SER A 213 10.40 2.62 -11.34
C SER A 213 8.90 2.80 -11.51
N ILE A 214 8.17 2.86 -10.39
CA ILE A 214 6.76 3.27 -10.33
C ILE A 214 6.63 4.31 -9.23
N PRO A 215 6.83 5.60 -9.54
CA PRO A 215 6.72 6.66 -8.55
C PRO A 215 5.36 6.62 -7.83
N PHE A 216 5.36 6.80 -6.51
CA PHE A 216 4.12 6.77 -5.71
C PHE A 216 3.05 7.75 -6.21
N SER A 217 3.46 8.87 -6.84
CA SER A 217 2.55 9.85 -7.43
C SER A 217 1.86 9.37 -8.71
N SER A 218 2.25 8.22 -9.28
CA SER A 218 1.67 7.68 -10.52
C SER A 218 0.46 6.77 -10.29
N VAL A 219 0.10 6.46 -9.05
CA VAL A 219 -1.03 5.58 -8.72
C VAL A 219 -2.25 6.31 -8.17
N ALA A 220 -2.18 7.64 -8.08
CA ALA A 220 -3.29 8.50 -7.67
C ALA A 220 -3.35 9.75 -8.56
N ASP A 221 -4.52 10.37 -8.63
CA ASP A 221 -4.73 11.61 -9.36
C ASP A 221 -4.37 12.87 -8.53
N SER A 222 -4.50 14.05 -9.14
CA SER A 222 -4.21 15.34 -8.51
C SER A 222 -5.16 15.71 -7.36
N THR A 223 -6.24 14.97 -7.18
CA THR A 223 -7.21 15.13 -6.08
C THR A 223 -6.99 14.09 -4.97
N ASN A 224 -5.86 13.38 -5.02
CA ASN A 224 -5.53 12.28 -4.10
C ASN A 224 -6.57 11.14 -4.11
N ARG A 225 -7.19 10.85 -5.26
CA ARG A 225 -7.98 9.64 -5.45
C ARG A 225 -7.12 8.58 -6.12
N ILE A 226 -7.26 7.35 -5.66
CA ILE A 226 -6.60 6.21 -6.30
C ILE A 226 -7.11 6.09 -7.74
N LEU A 227 -6.23 5.85 -8.69
CA LEU A 227 -6.62 5.63 -10.08
C LEU A 227 -7.54 4.42 -10.21
N ASP A 228 -8.39 4.43 -11.21
CA ASP A 228 -9.25 3.28 -11.49
C ASP A 228 -8.44 2.01 -11.82
N PRO A 229 -9.02 0.81 -11.66
CA PRO A 229 -8.30 -0.45 -11.86
C PRO A 229 -7.67 -0.63 -13.24
N ALA A 230 -8.23 -0.05 -14.30
CA ALA A 230 -7.68 -0.16 -15.64
C ALA A 230 -6.42 0.72 -15.78
N ALA A 231 -6.49 1.97 -15.30
CA ALA A 231 -5.35 2.88 -15.26
C ALA A 231 -4.20 2.36 -14.40
N LEU A 232 -4.51 1.76 -13.23
CA LEU A 232 -3.48 1.12 -12.39
C LEU A 232 -2.79 -0.05 -13.09
N ARG A 233 -3.55 -0.92 -13.78
CA ARG A 233 -2.96 -2.01 -14.58
C ARG A 233 -2.07 -1.48 -15.70
N ASP A 234 -2.47 -0.39 -16.34
CA ASP A 234 -1.67 0.27 -17.38
C ASP A 234 -0.35 0.85 -16.81
N VAL A 235 -0.39 1.49 -15.64
CA VAL A 235 0.82 1.97 -14.94
C VAL A 235 1.79 0.82 -14.67
N LEU A 236 1.30 -0.29 -14.11
CA LEU A 236 2.13 -1.45 -13.80
C LEU A 236 2.69 -2.10 -15.08
N ALA A 237 1.85 -2.29 -16.10
CA ALA A 237 2.26 -2.90 -17.37
C ALA A 237 3.33 -2.07 -18.11
N LYS A 238 3.20 -0.73 -18.13
CA LYS A 238 4.21 0.18 -18.70
C LYS A 238 5.55 0.11 -18.00
N ALA A 239 5.56 -0.20 -16.72
CA ALA A 239 6.79 -0.43 -15.96
C ALA A 239 7.37 -1.84 -16.15
N GLY A 240 6.72 -2.71 -16.91
CA GLY A 240 7.18 -4.08 -17.16
C GLY A 240 6.72 -5.12 -16.12
N VAL A 241 5.79 -4.76 -15.24
CA VAL A 241 5.21 -5.72 -14.27
C VAL A 241 4.39 -6.76 -15.01
N LYS A 242 4.70 -8.03 -14.79
CA LYS A 242 3.99 -9.16 -15.43
C LYS A 242 2.71 -9.50 -14.63
N PRO A 243 1.61 -9.86 -15.30
CA PRO A 243 0.44 -10.40 -14.62
C PRO A 243 0.79 -11.62 -13.77
N GLY A 244 0.31 -11.64 -12.51
CA GLY A 244 0.56 -12.75 -11.59
C GLY A 244 1.91 -12.73 -10.87
N SER A 245 2.80 -11.76 -11.15
CA SER A 245 4.03 -11.60 -10.37
C SER A 245 3.71 -11.26 -8.91
N GLN A 246 4.53 -11.76 -8.01
CA GLN A 246 4.61 -11.19 -6.67
C GLN A 246 5.35 -9.86 -6.74
N LEU A 247 4.83 -8.84 -6.08
CA LEU A 247 5.44 -7.51 -6.06
C LEU A 247 6.14 -7.26 -4.72
N VAL A 248 7.25 -6.54 -4.79
CA VAL A 248 7.92 -5.99 -3.61
C VAL A 248 8.13 -4.51 -3.84
N THR A 249 7.56 -3.66 -3.00
CA THR A 249 7.71 -2.22 -3.13
C THR A 249 8.67 -1.67 -2.09
N TYR A 250 9.50 -0.70 -2.47
CA TYR A 250 10.36 0.05 -1.55
C TYR A 250 10.36 1.54 -1.91
N CYS A 251 10.82 2.39 -0.99
CA CYS A 251 11.05 3.82 -1.26
C CYS A 251 12.30 4.33 -0.54
N HIS A 252 12.26 5.45 0.16
CA HIS A 252 13.36 5.88 1.03
C HIS A 252 13.35 5.11 2.36
N VAL A 253 12.20 5.12 3.06
CA VAL A 253 12.03 4.66 4.46
C VAL A 253 10.73 3.87 4.67
N GLY A 254 10.22 3.18 3.66
CA GLY A 254 9.02 2.34 3.77
C GLY A 254 7.66 3.09 3.83
N GLN A 255 7.63 4.40 3.58
CA GLN A 255 6.41 5.19 3.62
C GLN A 255 5.70 5.27 2.25
N GLN A 256 6.38 5.83 1.22
CA GLN A 256 5.79 6.03 -0.12
C GLN A 256 5.49 4.70 -0.81
N ALA A 257 6.29 3.69 -0.53
CA ALA A 257 6.13 2.32 -1.03
C ALA A 257 4.76 1.73 -0.69
N THR A 258 4.20 2.10 0.48
CA THR A 258 2.91 1.58 0.92
C THR A 258 1.75 2.03 0.06
N LEU A 259 1.83 3.21 -0.59
CA LEU A 259 0.80 3.69 -1.50
C LEU A 259 0.79 2.86 -2.80
N VAL A 260 1.97 2.55 -3.35
CA VAL A 260 2.08 1.66 -4.52
C VAL A 260 1.64 0.23 -4.17
N ALA A 261 2.04 -0.27 -2.98
CA ALA A 261 1.59 -1.57 -2.48
C ALA A 261 0.07 -1.63 -2.31
N PHE A 262 -0.53 -0.59 -1.74
CA PHE A 262 -1.99 -0.48 -1.59
C PHE A 262 -2.71 -0.51 -2.94
N ALA A 263 -2.28 0.31 -3.90
CA ALA A 263 -2.86 0.38 -5.23
C ALA A 263 -2.74 -0.97 -5.99
N ALA A 264 -1.60 -1.64 -5.87
CA ALA A 264 -1.39 -2.96 -6.47
C ALA A 264 -2.26 -4.05 -5.81
N ARG A 265 -2.38 -4.05 -4.46
CA ARG A 265 -3.31 -4.95 -3.75
C ARG A 265 -4.76 -4.69 -4.14
N TYR A 266 -5.15 -3.43 -4.31
CA TYR A 266 -6.51 -3.04 -4.72
C TYR A 266 -6.90 -3.69 -6.06
N ILE A 267 -5.96 -3.86 -6.98
CA ILE A 267 -6.19 -4.55 -8.27
C ILE A 267 -5.81 -6.03 -8.28
N GLY A 268 -5.54 -6.62 -7.10
CA GLY A 268 -5.43 -8.06 -6.89
C GLY A 268 -4.02 -8.66 -6.96
N TYR A 269 -2.96 -7.85 -6.92
CA TYR A 269 -1.60 -8.38 -6.83
C TYR A 269 -1.25 -8.82 -5.40
N ASN A 270 -0.42 -9.86 -5.30
CA ASN A 270 0.27 -10.20 -4.06
C ASN A 270 1.46 -9.27 -3.88
N VAL A 271 1.48 -8.49 -2.78
CA VAL A 271 2.48 -7.44 -2.57
C VAL A 271 3.08 -7.52 -1.18
N LYS A 272 4.39 -7.42 -1.10
CA LYS A 272 5.15 -7.16 0.13
C LYS A 272 5.72 -5.74 0.08
N VAL A 273 5.93 -5.15 1.25
CA VAL A 273 6.70 -3.91 1.38
C VAL A 273 8.07 -4.25 1.97
N TYR A 274 9.15 -3.86 1.29
CA TYR A 274 10.47 -3.86 1.88
C TYR A 274 10.56 -2.69 2.86
N ASP A 275 10.40 -3.00 4.15
CA ASP A 275 10.15 -2.01 5.19
C ASP A 275 11.33 -1.07 5.39
N GLY A 276 12.56 -1.58 5.52
CA GLY A 276 13.77 -0.79 5.62
C GLY A 276 14.12 0.03 4.38
N SER A 277 13.58 -0.37 3.22
CA SER A 277 13.67 0.38 1.96
C SER A 277 15.11 0.73 1.52
N PHE A 278 15.27 1.82 0.75
CA PHE A 278 16.57 2.19 0.18
C PHE A 278 17.56 2.67 1.23
N GLU A 279 17.11 3.25 2.34
CA GLU A 279 17.96 3.64 3.45
C GLU A 279 18.67 2.42 4.04
N ASP A 280 17.93 1.38 4.43
CA ASP A 280 18.49 0.12 4.92
C ASP A 280 19.40 -0.57 3.87
N TRP A 281 19.00 -0.53 2.58
CA TRP A 281 19.79 -1.11 1.49
C TRP A 281 21.15 -0.43 1.34
N SER A 282 21.18 0.91 1.34
CA SER A 282 22.39 1.69 1.20
C SER A 282 23.29 1.64 2.43
N ASP A 283 22.73 1.67 3.63
CA ASP A 283 23.45 1.60 4.90
C ASP A 283 24.19 0.27 5.09
N ARG A 284 23.60 -0.82 4.55
CA ARG A 284 24.25 -2.14 4.49
C ARG A 284 25.32 -2.25 3.40
N GLY A 285 25.57 -1.22 2.60
CA GLY A 285 26.51 -1.24 1.49
C GLY A 285 26.15 -2.26 0.40
N LEU A 286 24.85 -2.53 0.20
CA LEU A 286 24.39 -3.47 -0.82
C LEU A 286 24.48 -2.87 -2.22
N PRO A 287 24.56 -3.68 -3.30
CA PRO A 287 24.73 -3.20 -4.67
C PRO A 287 23.64 -2.21 -5.09
N ILE A 288 24.04 -1.12 -5.73
CA ILE A 288 23.16 -0.09 -6.28
C ILE A 288 23.43 0.05 -7.76
N GLU A 289 22.38 0.06 -8.58
CA GLU A 289 22.47 0.48 -9.97
C GLU A 289 22.26 1.98 -10.07
N ASN A 290 23.27 2.70 -10.63
CA ASN A 290 23.17 4.14 -10.85
C ASN A 290 23.37 4.47 -12.34
N PRO A 291 22.28 4.67 -13.11
CA PRO A 291 22.39 4.99 -14.54
C PRO A 291 23.09 6.30 -14.86
N ALA A 292 23.12 7.27 -13.94
CA ALA A 292 23.81 8.54 -14.15
C ALA A 292 25.33 8.39 -14.12
N GLU A 293 25.88 7.53 -13.26
CA GLU A 293 27.32 7.25 -13.19
C GLU A 293 27.82 6.54 -14.45
N LYS A 294 27.08 5.54 -14.94
CA LYS A 294 27.41 4.81 -16.18
C LYS A 294 27.53 5.74 -17.40
N LYS A 295 26.79 6.86 -17.44
CA LYS A 295 26.86 7.85 -18.52
C LYS A 295 28.10 8.73 -18.43
N THR A 296 28.69 8.92 -17.25
CA THR A 296 29.88 9.76 -17.03
C THR A 296 31.14 9.01 -17.38
N GLU A 297 31.19 7.69 -17.19
CA GLU A 297 32.34 6.85 -17.55
C GLU A 297 32.47 6.59 -19.07
N GLN A 298 31.44 6.85 -19.86
CA GLN A 298 31.42 6.67 -21.32
C GLN A 298 31.71 7.95 -22.11
N LYS A 299 32.01 9.07 -21.45
CA LYS A 299 32.42 10.34 -22.04
C LYS A 299 33.92 10.61 -21.80
#